data_8a9d9d486b8526b6ec8fa5b7ada6f4b5
#
_entry.id   8a9d9d486b8526b6ec8fa5b7ada6f4b5
#
_cell.length_a   1.000
_cell.length_b   1.000
_cell.length_c   1.000
_cell.angle_alpha   90.00
_cell.angle_beta   90.00
_cell.angle_gamma   90.00
#
_symmetry.space_group_name_H-M   'P 1'
#
loop_
_entity.id
_entity.type
_entity.pdbx_description
1 polymer ?
#
loop_
_entity_poly.entity_id
_entity_poly.type
_entity_poly.pdbx_seq_one_letter_code
_entity_poly.pdbx_strand_id
1 'polypeptide(L)'
;MKRLVLGVILLLWSYCCTCKALPAEWQLGADSLFLRHLCDTVMGKLDESDRQVLFNRLLNESRKRRNSYYEGTALFLLAKHYYGGEVDSMVYYMQQALPLLYKQNRLEELFRMKAWYVYALTRGKNNKAALDSINSLKRLALDLDYPDGIDMANQALADYYLSNDLKQEGLALYEDILAGMEKKDVPLVKRINIIRQLLNKAPGQEKKLEYLGLLKKYLDQCDRDGIVKLDDENRVSTLKYTMNRGFAMTYLHLGKNDLALRYLKQAEALLKEYNIANRQLEIKTIYAVYYWNIGELDKSIALYDELLQCYEHLDRTSTYINLLNSKGNLLVEARRFQEAAEVFRLYAIKKDSLSTANYYRELANMRTRHNIDKLELANRKLEVEALRDRTRMFYLWTGVIALVFFCCLLFFLVYLHRRHSMQLRKAKEKAEESDRLKSAFLANMNHEIRTPLNAIVGFSQVLIDEEDQEARRQFADIIQSNNDLLQRLISDVLDISKIESNTISLHYAEYDLPVLMSEIYNIILLRMNEGVELQLADCLTNPLQAIKGKV
;
A
#
# COMPACT_ATOMS: atom_id res chain seq x y z
N MET A 1 47.25 -15.80 -4.03
CA MET A 1 46.79 -14.76 -4.98
C MET A 1 45.31 -14.86 -5.33
N LYS A 2 44.72 -16.00 -5.75
CA LYS A 2 43.29 -16.11 -6.11
C LYS A 2 42.29 -15.72 -4.98
N ARG A 3 42.62 -16.00 -3.71
CA ARG A 3 41.75 -15.63 -2.57
C ARG A 3 41.79 -14.13 -2.20
N LEU A 4 42.92 -13.47 -2.48
CA LEU A 4 43.06 -12.00 -2.26
C LEU A 4 42.31 -11.19 -3.34
N VAL A 5 42.32 -11.69 -4.58
CA VAL A 5 41.58 -11.05 -5.70
C VAL A 5 40.06 -11.18 -5.50
N LEU A 6 39.60 -12.33 -5.00
CA LEU A 6 38.16 -12.53 -4.69
C LEU A 6 37.72 -11.64 -3.53
N GLY A 7 38.57 -11.44 -2.51
CA GLY A 7 38.29 -10.53 -1.40
C GLY A 7 38.18 -9.06 -1.82
N VAL A 8 39.06 -8.62 -2.75
CA VAL A 8 39.02 -7.26 -3.29
C VAL A 8 37.82 -7.05 -4.19
N ILE A 9 37.43 -8.07 -4.99
CA ILE A 9 36.23 -7.99 -5.84
C ILE A 9 34.97 -7.97 -4.97
N LEU A 10 34.88 -8.74 -3.87
CA LEU A 10 33.76 -8.71 -2.94
C LEU A 10 33.69 -7.39 -2.14
N LEU A 11 34.86 -6.80 -1.78
CA LEU A 11 34.90 -5.47 -1.16
C LEU A 11 34.50 -4.37 -2.12
N LEU A 12 34.91 -4.44 -3.39
CA LEU A 12 34.47 -3.51 -4.43
C LEU A 12 32.98 -3.67 -4.76
N TRP A 13 32.45 -4.91 -4.70
CA TRP A 13 31.02 -5.16 -4.88
C TRP A 13 30.18 -4.70 -3.67
N SER A 14 30.69 -4.89 -2.46
CA SER A 14 30.09 -4.35 -1.23
C SER A 14 30.13 -2.82 -1.21
N TYR A 15 31.19 -2.19 -1.70
CA TYR A 15 31.27 -0.74 -1.84
C TYR A 15 30.35 -0.19 -2.95
N CYS A 16 30.09 -0.98 -4.01
CA CYS A 16 29.12 -0.64 -5.06
C CYS A 16 27.67 -0.79 -4.59
N CYS A 17 27.37 -1.72 -3.66
CA CYS A 17 26.03 -1.88 -3.08
C CYS A 17 25.72 -0.90 -1.94
N THR A 18 26.73 -0.25 -1.35
CA THR A 18 26.56 0.82 -0.35
C THR A 18 26.68 2.22 -0.96
N CYS A 19 26.87 2.35 -2.27
CA CYS A 19 26.66 3.62 -2.95
C CYS A 19 25.20 4.03 -2.71
N LYS A 20 24.98 4.92 -1.72
CA LYS A 20 23.83 5.80 -1.70
C LYS A 20 23.62 6.25 -3.13
N ALA A 21 22.42 5.98 -3.68
CA ALA A 21 22.07 6.42 -5.01
C ALA A 21 22.63 7.83 -5.20
N LEU A 22 23.47 8.00 -6.21
CA LEU A 22 24.01 9.32 -6.58
C LEU A 22 22.83 10.30 -6.56
N PRO A 23 22.97 11.51 -5.98
CA PRO A 23 21.90 12.49 -5.99
C PRO A 23 21.30 12.54 -7.39
N ALA A 24 19.96 12.60 -7.48
CA ALA A 24 19.25 12.55 -8.76
C ALA A 24 19.86 13.51 -9.82
N GLU A 25 20.52 14.56 -9.38
CA GLU A 25 21.28 15.52 -10.18
C GLU A 25 22.44 14.89 -10.98
N TRP A 26 23.12 13.89 -10.44
CA TRP A 26 24.28 13.23 -11.10
C TRP A 26 23.86 12.13 -12.08
N GLN A 27 22.58 11.75 -12.08
CA GLN A 27 22.02 10.77 -13.02
C GLN A 27 21.41 11.44 -14.25
N LEU A 28 21.27 12.77 -14.27
CA LEU A 28 20.71 13.54 -15.37
C LEU A 28 21.81 13.90 -16.38
N GLY A 29 21.61 13.58 -17.67
CA GLY A 29 22.47 14.08 -18.73
C GLY A 29 22.49 15.61 -18.77
N ALA A 30 23.56 16.22 -19.32
CA ALA A 30 23.74 17.67 -19.40
C ALA A 30 22.50 18.43 -19.93
N ASP A 31 21.79 17.85 -20.89
CA ASP A 31 20.56 18.42 -21.45
C ASP A 31 19.41 18.46 -20.45
N SER A 32 19.28 17.43 -19.60
CA SER A 32 18.25 17.39 -18.55
C SER A 32 18.54 18.36 -17.41
N LEU A 33 19.82 18.57 -17.05
CA LEU A 33 20.25 19.58 -16.07
C LEU A 33 19.94 21.00 -16.56
N PHE A 34 20.23 21.29 -17.84
CA PHE A 34 19.88 22.57 -18.44
C PHE A 34 18.38 22.84 -18.41
N LEU A 35 17.57 21.85 -18.81
CA LEU A 35 16.11 21.98 -18.81
C LEU A 35 15.55 22.11 -17.40
N ARG A 36 16.13 21.41 -16.41
CA ARG A 36 15.78 21.57 -15.00
C ARG A 36 16.05 22.99 -14.53
N HIS A 37 17.26 23.51 -14.76
CA HIS A 37 17.61 24.87 -14.36
C HIS A 37 16.71 25.92 -15.04
N LEU A 38 16.38 25.71 -16.32
CA LEU A 38 15.45 26.58 -17.04
C LEU A 38 14.03 26.50 -16.41
N CYS A 39 13.56 25.31 -16.07
CA CYS A 39 12.28 25.11 -15.39
C CYS A 39 12.25 25.79 -14.02
N ASP A 40 13.29 25.63 -13.20
CA ASP A 40 13.43 26.27 -11.89
C ASP A 40 13.44 27.80 -12.01
N THR A 41 14.13 28.34 -13.03
CA THR A 41 14.13 29.77 -13.34
C THR A 41 12.74 30.27 -13.71
N VAL A 42 12.01 29.51 -14.50
CA VAL A 42 10.64 29.80 -14.93
C VAL A 42 9.66 29.81 -13.75
N MET A 43 9.83 28.85 -12.83
CA MET A 43 8.98 28.74 -11.63
C MET A 43 9.30 29.83 -10.59
N GLY A 44 10.55 30.32 -10.55
CA GLY A 44 10.99 31.35 -9.60
C GLY A 44 10.68 32.79 -9.98
N LYS A 45 10.41 33.09 -11.26
CA LYS A 45 10.10 34.44 -11.72
C LYS A 45 8.64 34.82 -11.51
N LEU A 46 8.42 35.96 -10.87
CA LEU A 46 7.11 36.46 -10.44
C LEU A 46 6.42 37.36 -11.46
N ASP A 47 7.13 37.92 -12.45
CA ASP A 47 6.57 38.90 -13.39
C ASP A 47 5.72 38.21 -14.48
N GLU A 48 4.48 38.65 -14.63
CA GLU A 48 3.47 38.00 -15.48
C GLU A 48 3.78 38.14 -16.97
N SER A 49 4.39 39.26 -17.38
CA SER A 49 4.74 39.56 -18.77
C SER A 49 5.84 38.63 -19.34
N ASP A 50 6.77 38.22 -18.48
CA ASP A 50 7.89 37.38 -18.88
C ASP A 50 7.59 35.87 -18.86
N ARG A 51 6.54 35.45 -18.15
CA ARG A 51 6.22 34.03 -17.95
C ARG A 51 5.93 33.30 -19.27
N GLN A 52 5.12 33.89 -20.12
CA GLN A 52 4.76 33.28 -21.40
C GLN A 52 5.99 33.04 -22.29
N VAL A 53 6.89 34.04 -22.35
CA VAL A 53 8.13 33.93 -23.12
C VAL A 53 9.02 32.80 -22.60
N LEU A 54 9.12 32.68 -21.27
CA LEU A 54 9.92 31.65 -20.63
C LEU A 54 9.29 30.25 -20.78
N PHE A 55 7.96 30.12 -20.70
CA PHE A 55 7.27 28.87 -20.93
C PHE A 55 7.46 28.39 -22.37
N ASN A 56 7.35 29.28 -23.36
CA ASN A 56 7.62 28.97 -24.75
C ASN A 56 9.09 28.60 -24.98
N ARG A 57 10.03 29.25 -24.29
CA ARG A 57 11.45 28.90 -24.35
C ARG A 57 11.67 27.48 -23.80
N LEU A 58 11.06 27.15 -22.66
CA LEU A 58 11.14 25.79 -22.09
C LEU A 58 10.57 24.76 -23.06
N LEU A 59 9.43 25.04 -23.69
CA LEU A 59 8.82 24.17 -24.69
C LEU A 59 9.73 23.93 -25.89
N ASN A 60 10.29 25.00 -26.47
CA ASN A 60 11.18 24.91 -27.64
C ASN A 60 12.48 24.15 -27.33
N GLU A 61 13.09 24.43 -26.17
CA GLU A 61 14.32 23.76 -25.77
C GLU A 61 14.08 22.28 -25.42
N SER A 62 12.93 21.94 -24.80
CA SER A 62 12.58 20.55 -24.52
C SER A 62 12.35 19.73 -25.79
N ARG A 63 11.69 20.33 -26.80
CA ARG A 63 11.48 19.72 -28.12
C ARG A 63 12.79 19.53 -28.87
N LYS A 64 13.65 20.55 -28.88
CA LYS A 64 14.98 20.48 -29.51
C LYS A 64 15.83 19.34 -28.93
N ARG A 65 15.75 19.12 -27.61
CA ARG A 65 16.48 18.07 -26.90
C ARG A 65 15.71 16.76 -26.80
N ARG A 66 14.53 16.66 -27.44
CA ARG A 66 13.65 15.47 -27.41
C ARG A 66 13.33 14.97 -25.99
N ASN A 67 13.23 15.90 -25.04
CA ASN A 67 12.92 15.56 -23.65
C ASN A 67 11.41 15.71 -23.39
N SER A 68 10.69 14.60 -23.50
CA SER A 68 9.24 14.58 -23.36
C SER A 68 8.73 14.96 -21.96
N TYR A 69 9.55 14.78 -20.91
CA TYR A 69 9.17 15.17 -19.54
C TYR A 69 9.01 16.69 -19.42
N TYR A 70 10.06 17.45 -19.81
CA TYR A 70 10.02 18.91 -19.77
C TYR A 70 9.11 19.50 -20.84
N GLU A 71 8.91 18.81 -21.97
CA GLU A 71 7.88 19.17 -22.94
C GLU A 71 6.48 19.13 -22.31
N GLY A 72 6.14 18.03 -21.63
CA GLY A 72 4.88 17.92 -20.88
C GLY A 72 4.73 19.00 -19.81
N THR A 73 5.81 19.30 -19.08
CA THR A 73 5.83 20.38 -18.07
C THR A 73 5.60 21.77 -18.70
N ALA A 74 6.26 22.09 -19.80
CA ALA A 74 6.10 23.36 -20.47
C ALA A 74 4.67 23.56 -21.01
N LEU A 75 4.10 22.50 -21.63
CA LEU A 75 2.73 22.51 -22.12
C LEU A 75 1.71 22.66 -20.98
N PHE A 76 1.96 22.01 -19.83
CA PHE A 76 1.14 22.18 -18.63
C PHE A 76 1.18 23.63 -18.11
N LEU A 77 2.38 24.22 -18.04
CA LEU A 77 2.54 25.61 -17.60
C LEU A 77 1.91 26.62 -18.55
N LEU A 78 1.98 26.38 -19.87
CA LEU A 78 1.31 27.20 -20.88
C LEU A 78 -0.21 27.07 -20.75
N ALA A 79 -0.75 25.86 -20.61
CA ALA A 79 -2.18 25.68 -20.38
C ALA A 79 -2.65 26.36 -19.08
N LYS A 80 -1.84 26.29 -18.00
CA LYS A 80 -2.09 26.99 -16.74
C LYS A 80 -2.08 28.53 -16.92
N HIS A 81 -1.19 29.06 -17.74
CA HIS A 81 -1.10 30.50 -18.01
C HIS A 81 -2.38 31.02 -18.65
N TYR A 82 -2.95 30.26 -19.59
CA TYR A 82 -4.19 30.64 -20.27
C TYR A 82 -5.45 30.23 -19.50
N TYR A 83 -5.33 29.50 -18.39
CA TYR A 83 -6.46 29.15 -17.52
C TYR A 83 -7.09 30.39 -16.89
N GLY A 84 -8.34 30.62 -17.20
CA GLY A 84 -9.10 31.80 -16.72
C GLY A 84 -9.15 32.98 -17.70
N GLY A 85 -8.39 32.91 -18.82
CA GLY A 85 -8.39 33.88 -19.91
C GLY A 85 -8.83 33.29 -21.25
N GLU A 86 -7.88 32.99 -22.11
CA GLU A 86 -8.09 32.46 -23.47
C GLU A 86 -8.30 30.94 -23.48
N VAL A 87 -9.56 30.52 -23.53
CA VAL A 87 -9.93 29.10 -23.47
C VAL A 87 -9.34 28.29 -24.66
N ASP A 88 -9.35 28.88 -25.87
CA ASP A 88 -8.86 28.19 -27.07
C ASP A 88 -7.36 27.91 -26.98
N SER A 89 -6.57 28.87 -26.51
CA SER A 89 -5.13 28.70 -26.27
C SER A 89 -4.87 27.64 -25.18
N MET A 90 -5.63 27.67 -24.11
CA MET A 90 -5.54 26.64 -23.05
C MET A 90 -5.82 25.24 -23.61
N VAL A 91 -6.89 25.07 -24.38
CA VAL A 91 -7.28 23.79 -25.00
C VAL A 91 -6.21 23.29 -25.98
N TYR A 92 -5.64 24.20 -26.78
CA TYR A 92 -4.56 23.87 -27.70
C TYR A 92 -3.35 23.23 -27.00
N TYR A 93 -2.87 23.85 -25.92
CA TYR A 93 -1.75 23.32 -25.15
C TYR A 93 -2.13 22.05 -24.37
N MET A 94 -3.35 21.98 -23.86
CA MET A 94 -3.87 20.82 -23.16
C MET A 94 -3.91 19.59 -24.07
N GLN A 95 -4.40 19.71 -25.30
CA GLN A 95 -4.46 18.58 -26.25
C GLN A 95 -3.09 17.97 -26.54
N GLN A 96 -2.04 18.79 -26.56
CA GLN A 96 -0.66 18.32 -26.75
C GLN A 96 -0.06 17.73 -25.45
N ALA A 97 -0.40 18.27 -24.30
CA ALA A 97 0.13 17.83 -23.01
C ALA A 97 -0.46 16.49 -22.54
N LEU A 98 -1.78 16.30 -22.70
CA LEU A 98 -2.49 15.14 -22.14
C LEU A 98 -1.89 13.78 -22.55
N PRO A 99 -1.53 13.52 -23.83
CA PRO A 99 -0.92 12.25 -24.22
C PRO A 99 0.45 12.03 -23.57
N LEU A 100 1.24 13.10 -23.41
CA LEU A 100 2.56 13.04 -22.77
C LEU A 100 2.43 12.76 -21.28
N LEU A 101 1.55 13.47 -20.59
CA LEU A 101 1.29 13.30 -19.16
C LEU A 101 0.77 11.90 -18.85
N TYR A 102 -0.14 11.39 -19.68
CA TYR A 102 -0.67 10.03 -19.55
C TYR A 102 0.44 8.98 -19.68
N LYS A 103 1.27 9.08 -20.74
CA LYS A 103 2.39 8.17 -20.99
C LYS A 103 3.43 8.20 -19.86
N GLN A 104 3.61 9.34 -19.22
CA GLN A 104 4.56 9.55 -18.12
C GLN A 104 3.99 9.22 -16.73
N ASN A 105 2.75 8.76 -16.66
CA ASN A 105 2.02 8.51 -15.41
C ASN A 105 1.93 9.75 -14.49
N ARG A 106 1.89 10.96 -15.07
CA ARG A 106 1.74 12.23 -14.35
C ARG A 106 0.25 12.53 -14.15
N LEU A 107 -0.39 11.70 -13.37
CA LEU A 107 -1.86 11.70 -13.23
C LEU A 107 -2.38 12.99 -12.60
N GLU A 108 -1.69 13.54 -11.60
CA GLU A 108 -2.13 14.77 -10.94
C GLU A 108 -2.27 15.93 -11.92
N GLU A 109 -1.27 16.16 -12.77
CA GLU A 109 -1.30 17.25 -13.75
C GLU A 109 -2.33 16.99 -14.85
N LEU A 110 -2.46 15.74 -15.28
CA LEU A 110 -3.46 15.31 -16.25
C LEU A 110 -4.88 15.61 -15.75
N PHE A 111 -5.19 15.20 -14.52
CA PHE A 111 -6.51 15.41 -13.92
C PHE A 111 -6.76 16.89 -13.65
N ARG A 112 -5.74 17.63 -13.20
CA ARG A 112 -5.82 19.07 -13.00
C ARG A 112 -6.14 19.82 -14.29
N MET A 113 -5.48 19.49 -15.40
CA MET A 113 -5.78 20.09 -16.71
C MET A 113 -7.20 19.79 -17.19
N LYS A 114 -7.65 18.56 -17.03
CA LYS A 114 -9.04 18.20 -17.38
C LYS A 114 -10.06 18.93 -16.50
N ALA A 115 -9.79 19.14 -15.23
CA ALA A 115 -10.64 19.94 -14.33
C ALA A 115 -10.68 21.43 -14.76
N TRP A 116 -9.55 22.01 -15.21
CA TRP A 116 -9.54 23.35 -15.79
C TRP A 116 -10.41 23.45 -17.04
N TYR A 117 -10.41 22.43 -17.88
CA TYR A 117 -11.28 22.39 -19.05
C TYR A 117 -12.76 22.36 -18.66
N VAL A 118 -13.13 21.57 -17.65
CA VAL A 118 -14.49 21.58 -17.08
C VAL A 118 -14.87 22.98 -16.61
N TYR A 119 -14.00 23.64 -15.85
CA TYR A 119 -14.23 25.01 -15.36
C TYR A 119 -14.42 26.00 -16.52
N ALA A 120 -13.59 25.92 -17.57
CA ALA A 120 -13.72 26.78 -18.74
C ALA A 120 -15.04 26.56 -19.48
N LEU A 121 -15.47 25.31 -19.65
CA LEU A 121 -16.78 24.97 -20.23
C LEU A 121 -17.95 25.51 -19.39
N THR A 122 -17.84 25.37 -18.07
CA THR A 122 -18.85 25.89 -17.13
C THR A 122 -18.96 27.41 -17.21
N ARG A 123 -17.81 28.10 -17.23
CA ARG A 123 -17.78 29.58 -17.38
C ARG A 123 -18.28 30.03 -18.75
N GLY A 124 -18.00 29.27 -19.81
CA GLY A 124 -18.51 29.48 -21.17
C GLY A 124 -19.97 29.10 -21.35
N LYS A 125 -20.68 28.70 -20.27
CA LYS A 125 -22.10 28.27 -20.27
C LYS A 125 -22.39 27.04 -21.16
N ASN A 126 -21.37 26.25 -21.48
CA ASN A 126 -21.56 24.98 -22.18
C ASN A 126 -21.79 23.85 -21.16
N ASN A 127 -22.92 23.92 -20.48
CA ASN A 127 -23.26 23.06 -19.35
C ASN A 127 -23.27 21.59 -19.73
N LYS A 128 -23.72 21.21 -20.93
CA LYS A 128 -23.74 19.83 -21.40
C LYS A 128 -22.31 19.29 -21.52
N ALA A 129 -21.45 20.01 -22.23
CA ALA A 129 -20.06 19.58 -22.42
C ALA A 129 -19.28 19.54 -21.10
N ALA A 130 -19.58 20.47 -20.16
CA ALA A 130 -19.00 20.45 -18.82
C ALA A 130 -19.35 19.16 -18.06
N LEU A 131 -20.64 18.78 -18.06
CA LEU A 131 -21.10 17.55 -17.41
C LEU A 131 -20.55 16.28 -18.06
N ASP A 132 -20.54 16.23 -19.38
CA ASP A 132 -19.94 15.10 -20.12
C ASP A 132 -18.44 14.96 -19.78
N SER A 133 -17.75 16.11 -19.65
CA SER A 133 -16.33 16.14 -19.27
C SER A 133 -16.09 15.70 -17.81
N ILE A 134 -16.96 16.08 -16.87
CA ILE A 134 -16.91 15.61 -15.46
C ILE A 134 -17.09 14.09 -15.39
N ASN A 135 -18.08 13.56 -16.12
CA ASN A 135 -18.29 12.11 -16.19
C ASN A 135 -17.10 11.37 -16.78
N SER A 136 -16.53 11.90 -17.86
CA SER A 136 -15.32 11.35 -18.47
C SER A 136 -14.14 11.37 -17.48
N LEU A 137 -13.99 12.45 -16.72
CA LEU A 137 -12.94 12.60 -15.72
C LEU A 137 -13.11 11.56 -14.60
N LYS A 138 -14.32 11.39 -14.10
CA LYS A 138 -14.64 10.40 -13.05
C LYS A 138 -14.41 8.97 -13.53
N ARG A 139 -14.84 8.63 -14.75
CA ARG A 139 -14.57 7.31 -15.36
C ARG A 139 -13.09 7.05 -15.48
N LEU A 140 -12.33 7.99 -16.01
CA LEU A 140 -10.88 7.86 -16.14
C LEU A 140 -10.19 7.63 -14.79
N ALA A 141 -10.66 8.29 -13.72
CA ALA A 141 -10.13 8.09 -12.38
C ALA A 141 -10.40 6.67 -11.84
N LEU A 142 -11.60 6.13 -12.14
CA LEU A 142 -11.96 4.76 -11.78
C LEU A 142 -11.15 3.73 -12.59
N ASP A 143 -11.01 3.94 -13.90
CA ASP A 143 -10.27 3.04 -14.80
C ASP A 143 -8.78 2.97 -14.45
N LEU A 144 -8.21 4.06 -13.93
CA LEU A 144 -6.81 4.15 -13.50
C LEU A 144 -6.58 3.79 -12.03
N ASP A 145 -7.64 3.43 -11.28
CA ASP A 145 -7.63 3.23 -9.83
C ASP A 145 -6.91 4.39 -9.09
N TYR A 146 -7.25 5.63 -9.48
CA TYR A 146 -6.64 6.85 -8.97
C TYR A 146 -7.59 7.64 -8.06
N PRO A 147 -7.56 7.42 -6.72
CA PRO A 147 -8.49 8.04 -5.76
C PRO A 147 -8.44 9.57 -5.76
N ASP A 148 -7.26 10.18 -5.88
CA ASP A 148 -7.11 11.63 -5.98
C ASP A 148 -7.84 12.19 -7.22
N GLY A 149 -7.88 11.44 -8.31
CA GLY A 149 -8.63 11.80 -9.51
C GLY A 149 -10.14 11.80 -9.29
N ILE A 150 -10.65 10.91 -8.46
CA ILE A 150 -12.07 10.89 -8.06
C ILE A 150 -12.39 12.15 -7.25
N ASP A 151 -11.52 12.53 -6.30
CA ASP A 151 -11.68 13.73 -5.52
C ASP A 151 -11.63 14.98 -6.41
N MET A 152 -10.72 15.04 -7.39
CA MET A 152 -10.66 16.13 -8.38
C MET A 152 -11.91 16.20 -9.27
N ALA A 153 -12.47 15.07 -9.69
CA ALA A 153 -13.71 15.04 -10.45
C ALA A 153 -14.91 15.52 -9.62
N ASN A 154 -14.97 15.12 -8.35
CA ASN A 154 -16.00 15.58 -7.42
C ASN A 154 -15.85 17.08 -7.11
N GLN A 155 -14.62 17.61 -6.98
CA GLN A 155 -14.38 19.06 -6.86
C GLN A 155 -14.87 19.81 -8.12
N ALA A 156 -14.57 19.31 -9.31
CA ALA A 156 -15.06 19.90 -10.57
C ALA A 156 -16.59 19.87 -10.65
N LEU A 157 -17.24 18.84 -10.12
CA LEU A 157 -18.70 18.77 -10.02
C LEU A 157 -19.25 19.77 -8.99
N ALA A 158 -18.61 19.91 -7.84
CA ALA A 158 -18.98 20.90 -6.84
C ALA A 158 -18.86 22.34 -7.38
N ASP A 159 -17.76 22.67 -8.08
CA ASP A 159 -17.57 23.95 -8.75
C ASP A 159 -18.64 24.19 -9.82
N TYR A 160 -19.01 23.16 -10.57
CA TYR A 160 -20.09 23.21 -11.54
C TYR A 160 -21.44 23.53 -10.87
N TYR A 161 -21.79 22.86 -9.77
CA TYR A 161 -22.99 23.13 -8.98
C TYR A 161 -23.02 24.60 -8.49
N LEU A 162 -21.90 25.02 -7.87
CA LEU A 162 -21.79 26.40 -7.37
C LEU A 162 -21.89 27.45 -8.46
N SER A 163 -21.37 27.19 -9.65
CA SER A 163 -21.42 28.09 -10.80
C SER A 163 -22.81 28.17 -11.43
N ASN A 164 -23.67 27.20 -11.15
CA ASN A 164 -25.05 27.12 -11.65
C ASN A 164 -26.11 27.37 -10.57
N ASP A 165 -25.75 28.12 -9.51
CA ASP A 165 -26.59 28.53 -8.38
C ASP A 165 -27.15 27.38 -7.51
N LEU A 166 -26.61 26.15 -7.66
CA LEU A 166 -26.93 25.01 -6.81
C LEU A 166 -25.96 24.99 -5.60
N LYS A 167 -26.13 26.04 -4.76
CA LYS A 167 -25.16 26.31 -3.69
C LYS A 167 -25.15 25.24 -2.60
N GLN A 168 -26.31 24.69 -2.26
CA GLN A 168 -26.40 23.67 -1.20
C GLN A 168 -25.74 22.37 -1.63
N GLU A 169 -26.02 21.90 -2.84
CA GLU A 169 -25.46 20.68 -3.41
C GLU A 169 -23.95 20.79 -3.59
N GLY A 170 -23.47 21.93 -4.08
CA GLY A 170 -22.04 22.18 -4.25
C GLY A 170 -21.28 22.25 -2.92
N LEU A 171 -21.86 22.88 -1.90
CA LEU A 171 -21.24 22.94 -0.57
C LEU A 171 -21.24 21.58 0.12
N ALA A 172 -22.36 20.85 0.09
CA ALA A 172 -22.45 19.50 0.64
C ALA A 172 -21.38 18.58 0.04
N LEU A 173 -21.18 18.65 -1.28
CA LEU A 173 -20.17 17.86 -1.96
C LEU A 173 -18.73 18.24 -1.52
N TYR A 174 -18.45 19.53 -1.32
CA TYR A 174 -17.16 19.97 -0.78
C TYR A 174 -16.95 19.53 0.68
N GLU A 175 -17.99 19.56 1.52
CA GLU A 175 -17.93 19.07 2.91
C GLU A 175 -17.67 17.56 2.94
N ASP A 176 -18.31 16.78 2.07
CA ASP A 176 -18.07 15.33 1.93
C ASP A 176 -16.64 15.02 1.49
N ILE A 177 -16.11 15.79 0.52
CA ILE A 177 -14.71 15.66 0.08
C ILE A 177 -13.77 15.94 1.25
N LEU A 178 -13.98 17.01 2.00
CA LEU A 178 -13.14 17.38 3.14
C LEU A 178 -13.17 16.29 4.23
N ALA A 179 -14.35 15.78 4.58
CA ALA A 179 -14.50 14.68 5.54
C ALA A 179 -13.79 13.39 5.08
N GLY A 180 -13.84 13.09 3.80
CA GLY A 180 -13.10 12.00 3.19
C GLY A 180 -11.59 12.18 3.28
N MET A 181 -11.10 13.41 3.05
CA MET A 181 -9.68 13.75 3.15
C MET A 181 -9.14 13.70 4.59
N GLU A 182 -9.95 14.07 5.58
CA GLU A 182 -9.58 13.96 6.99
C GLU A 182 -9.41 12.49 7.42
N LYS A 183 -10.32 11.61 7.00
CA LYS A 183 -10.24 10.16 7.31
C LYS A 183 -9.03 9.48 6.67
N LYS A 184 -8.58 9.95 5.52
CA LYS A 184 -7.44 9.38 4.76
C LYS A 184 -6.11 10.06 5.07
N ASP A 185 -6.08 11.01 6.00
CA ASP A 185 -4.92 11.84 6.34
C ASP A 185 -4.22 12.48 5.12
N VAL A 186 -5.01 13.02 4.21
CA VAL A 186 -4.54 13.70 3.00
C VAL A 186 -3.73 14.96 3.38
N PRO A 187 -2.68 15.36 2.63
CA PRO A 187 -1.83 16.52 2.94
C PRO A 187 -2.62 17.81 3.21
N LEU A 188 -2.14 18.59 4.20
CA LEU A 188 -2.80 19.82 4.68
C LEU A 188 -3.10 20.81 3.56
N VAL A 189 -2.22 20.93 2.55
CA VAL A 189 -2.43 21.83 1.41
C VAL A 189 -3.73 21.53 0.66
N LYS A 190 -4.05 20.27 0.43
CA LYS A 190 -5.29 19.87 -0.26
C LYS A 190 -6.52 20.20 0.59
N ARG A 191 -6.47 19.89 1.90
CA ARG A 191 -7.58 20.22 2.84
C ARG A 191 -7.81 21.73 2.95
N ILE A 192 -6.75 22.52 3.04
CA ILE A 192 -6.84 24.00 3.08
C ILE A 192 -7.45 24.55 1.80
N ASN A 193 -7.11 23.99 0.64
CA ASN A 193 -7.69 24.42 -0.62
C ASN A 193 -9.21 24.18 -0.67
N ILE A 194 -9.69 23.05 -0.16
CA ILE A 194 -11.13 22.77 -0.03
C ILE A 194 -11.81 23.78 0.91
N ILE A 195 -11.22 24.07 2.08
CA ILE A 195 -11.77 25.05 3.00
C ILE A 195 -11.83 26.45 2.38
N ARG A 196 -10.86 26.83 1.55
CA ARG A 196 -10.91 28.11 0.83
C ARG A 196 -12.10 28.20 -0.13
N GLN A 197 -12.44 27.09 -0.81
CA GLN A 197 -13.64 27.04 -1.65
C GLN A 197 -14.91 27.16 -0.79
N LEU A 198 -15.00 26.44 0.31
CA LEU A 198 -16.11 26.52 1.26
C LEU A 198 -16.27 27.94 1.83
N LEU A 199 -15.19 28.60 2.23
CA LEU A 199 -15.20 29.98 2.73
C LEU A 199 -15.73 30.99 1.70
N ASN A 200 -15.30 30.84 0.45
CA ASN A 200 -15.71 31.76 -0.62
C ASN A 200 -17.22 31.66 -0.94
N LYS A 201 -17.82 30.52 -0.65
CA LYS A 201 -19.20 30.17 -1.04
C LYS A 201 -20.15 29.96 0.14
N ALA A 202 -19.67 30.12 1.36
CA ALA A 202 -20.45 29.89 2.58
C ALA A 202 -21.78 30.68 2.59
N PRO A 203 -22.90 30.03 2.92
CA PRO A 203 -24.23 30.63 2.78
C PRO A 203 -24.59 31.67 3.88
N GLY A 204 -23.79 31.79 4.90
CA GLY A 204 -24.02 32.68 6.02
C GLY A 204 -22.80 32.88 6.91
N GLN A 205 -22.93 33.83 7.87
CA GLN A 205 -21.81 34.19 8.73
C GLN A 205 -21.42 33.07 9.72
N GLU A 206 -22.37 32.26 10.16
CA GLU A 206 -22.12 31.14 11.05
C GLU A 206 -21.29 30.05 10.38
N LYS A 207 -21.67 29.65 9.17
CA LYS A 207 -20.89 28.70 8.37
C LYS A 207 -19.49 29.24 8.02
N LYS A 208 -19.37 30.55 7.76
CA LYS A 208 -18.05 31.18 7.57
C LYS A 208 -17.18 31.06 8.81
N LEU A 209 -17.74 31.28 10.02
CA LEU A 209 -16.99 31.12 11.25
C LEU A 209 -16.53 29.68 11.47
N GLU A 210 -17.37 28.70 11.15
CA GLU A 210 -17.05 27.29 11.21
C GLU A 210 -15.84 26.97 10.32
N TYR A 211 -15.90 27.35 9.03
CA TYR A 211 -14.80 27.10 8.09
C TYR A 211 -13.53 27.90 8.42
N LEU A 212 -13.64 29.12 8.94
CA LEU A 212 -12.50 29.89 9.44
C LEU A 212 -11.87 29.20 10.67
N GLY A 213 -12.68 28.60 11.52
CA GLY A 213 -12.22 27.79 12.66
C GLY A 213 -11.42 26.55 12.21
N LEU A 214 -11.91 25.86 11.16
CA LEU A 214 -11.19 24.73 10.55
C LEU A 214 -9.88 25.19 9.89
N LEU A 215 -9.91 26.32 9.17
CA LEU A 215 -8.69 26.88 8.59
C LEU A 215 -7.66 27.23 9.65
N LYS A 216 -8.11 27.82 10.77
CA LYS A 216 -7.24 28.12 11.92
C LYS A 216 -6.61 26.84 12.47
N LYS A 217 -7.40 25.80 12.74
CA LYS A 217 -6.92 24.50 13.21
C LYS A 217 -5.77 23.96 12.36
N TYR A 218 -5.89 24.03 11.03
CA TYR A 218 -4.86 23.52 10.10
C TYR A 218 -3.65 24.46 10.01
N LEU A 219 -3.84 25.79 10.10
CA LEU A 219 -2.70 26.72 10.16
C LEU A 219 -1.94 26.62 11.48
N ASP A 220 -2.63 26.41 12.60
CA ASP A 220 -2.01 26.12 13.90
C ASP A 220 -1.22 24.77 13.88
N GLN A 221 -1.66 23.81 13.06
CA GLN A 221 -0.90 22.59 12.81
C GLN A 221 0.35 22.88 11.97
N CYS A 222 0.26 23.69 10.92
CA CYS A 222 1.43 24.11 10.15
C CYS A 222 2.49 24.77 11.04
N ASP A 223 2.08 25.59 12.01
CA ASP A 223 3.03 26.23 12.96
C ASP A 223 3.73 25.20 13.85
N ARG A 224 3.00 24.24 14.37
CA ARG A 224 3.58 23.17 15.20
C ARG A 224 4.57 22.32 14.42
N ASP A 225 4.27 22.08 13.15
CA ASP A 225 5.08 21.25 12.24
C ASP A 225 6.22 22.07 11.57
N GLY A 226 6.34 23.36 11.87
CA GLY A 226 7.36 24.26 11.30
C GLY A 226 7.18 24.52 9.79
N ILE A 227 5.97 24.35 9.25
CA ILE A 227 5.67 24.52 7.82
C ILE A 227 5.46 26.00 7.52
N VAL A 228 6.40 26.61 6.77
CA VAL A 228 6.31 28.03 6.35
C VAL A 228 5.61 28.19 5.01
N LYS A 229 5.72 27.17 4.14
CA LYS A 229 5.18 27.16 2.78
C LYS A 229 4.56 25.79 2.51
N LEU A 230 3.32 25.76 2.07
CA LEU A 230 2.60 24.53 1.74
C LEU A 230 2.86 24.08 0.30
N ASP A 231 2.90 25.04 -0.64
CA ASP A 231 3.25 24.86 -2.05
C ASP A 231 3.78 26.17 -2.62
N ASP A 232 4.02 26.23 -3.94
CA ASP A 232 4.59 27.41 -4.60
C ASP A 232 3.69 28.65 -4.51
N GLU A 233 2.39 28.49 -4.34
CA GLU A 233 1.39 29.56 -4.30
C GLU A 233 0.94 29.89 -2.87
N ASN A 234 1.05 28.93 -1.94
CA ASN A 234 0.45 29.05 -0.61
C ASN A 234 1.50 29.18 0.50
N ARG A 235 1.86 30.42 0.83
CA ARG A 235 2.62 30.73 2.06
C ARG A 235 1.68 30.76 3.26
N VAL A 236 2.10 30.13 4.36
CA VAL A 236 1.31 30.09 5.60
C VAL A 236 0.98 31.50 6.12
N SER A 237 1.91 32.45 5.99
CA SER A 237 1.67 33.86 6.35
C SER A 237 0.52 34.50 5.55
N THR A 238 0.44 34.26 4.24
CA THR A 238 -0.65 34.76 3.38
C THR A 238 -1.99 34.12 3.74
N LEU A 239 -1.98 32.85 4.09
CA LEU A 239 -3.21 32.14 4.54
C LEU A 239 -3.68 32.65 5.90
N LYS A 240 -2.76 32.91 6.84
CA LYS A 240 -3.07 33.53 8.14
C LYS A 240 -3.65 34.95 7.97
N TYR A 241 -3.07 35.74 7.07
CA TYR A 241 -3.63 37.03 6.70
C TYR A 241 -5.08 36.88 6.21
N THR A 242 -5.32 35.98 5.26
CA THR A 242 -6.66 35.73 4.68
C THR A 242 -7.65 35.25 5.73
N MET A 243 -7.22 34.37 6.65
CA MET A 243 -8.03 33.90 7.77
C MET A 243 -8.42 35.05 8.73
N ASN A 244 -7.43 35.84 9.19
CA ASN A 244 -7.68 36.95 10.12
C ASN A 244 -8.59 38.00 9.47
N ARG A 245 -8.37 38.33 8.20
CA ARG A 245 -9.24 39.17 7.40
C ARG A 245 -10.68 38.59 7.34
N GLY A 246 -10.81 37.30 7.11
CA GLY A 246 -12.10 36.61 7.09
C GLY A 246 -12.83 36.69 8.42
N PHE A 247 -12.16 36.44 9.54
CA PHE A 247 -12.73 36.61 10.89
C PHE A 247 -13.17 38.07 11.14
N ALA A 248 -12.30 39.03 10.82
CA ALA A 248 -12.63 40.45 11.01
C ALA A 248 -13.92 40.82 10.28
N MET A 249 -14.02 40.49 9.00
CA MET A 249 -15.19 40.80 8.19
C MET A 249 -16.45 40.07 8.67
N THR A 250 -16.34 38.81 9.06
CA THR A 250 -17.47 38.02 9.56
C THR A 250 -17.98 38.57 10.91
N TYR A 251 -17.08 38.94 11.83
CA TYR A 251 -17.48 39.56 13.10
C TYR A 251 -18.09 40.94 12.91
N LEU A 252 -17.66 41.75 11.94
CA LEU A 252 -18.31 43.02 11.60
C LEU A 252 -19.76 42.81 11.16
N HIS A 253 -20.02 41.82 10.31
CA HIS A 253 -21.39 41.47 9.89
C HIS A 253 -22.26 40.94 11.05
N LEU A 254 -21.65 40.39 12.10
CA LEU A 254 -22.35 39.94 13.31
C LEU A 254 -22.46 41.06 14.39
N GLY A 255 -22.00 42.28 14.11
CA GLY A 255 -22.00 43.37 15.08
C GLY A 255 -21.00 43.24 16.23
N LYS A 256 -20.08 42.25 16.17
CA LYS A 256 -19.05 41.99 17.21
C LYS A 256 -17.79 42.82 16.93
N ASN A 257 -17.89 44.14 17.05
CA ASN A 257 -16.87 45.10 16.61
C ASN A 257 -15.53 44.95 17.32
N ASP A 258 -15.50 44.62 18.61
CA ASP A 258 -14.23 44.42 19.39
C ASP A 258 -13.44 43.21 18.88
N LEU A 259 -14.15 42.10 18.62
CA LEU A 259 -13.51 40.90 18.05
C LEU A 259 -13.02 41.18 16.63
N ALA A 260 -13.83 41.87 15.85
CA ALA A 260 -13.45 42.27 14.49
C ALA A 260 -12.17 43.11 14.47
N LEU A 261 -12.09 44.13 15.33
CA LEU A 261 -10.90 45.00 15.44
C LEU A 261 -9.64 44.19 15.84
N ARG A 262 -9.79 43.22 16.75
CA ARG A 262 -8.69 42.39 17.17
C ARG A 262 -8.11 41.60 16.00
N TYR A 263 -8.97 40.93 15.21
CA TYR A 263 -8.51 40.16 14.04
C TYR A 263 -8.03 41.07 12.90
N LEU A 264 -8.60 42.25 12.74
CA LEU A 264 -8.17 43.25 11.77
C LEU A 264 -6.75 43.74 12.05
N LYS A 265 -6.44 44.05 13.31
CA LYS A 265 -5.06 44.41 13.74
C LYS A 265 -4.06 43.25 13.52
N GLN A 266 -4.48 42.02 13.76
CA GLN A 266 -3.65 40.85 13.46
C GLN A 266 -3.39 40.69 11.96
N ALA A 267 -4.40 40.90 11.12
CA ALA A 267 -4.24 40.87 9.67
C ALA A 267 -3.30 42.00 9.17
N GLU A 268 -3.45 43.20 9.73
CA GLU A 268 -2.58 44.36 9.40
C GLU A 268 -1.14 44.13 9.83
N ALA A 269 -0.89 43.52 11.00
CA ALA A 269 0.45 43.18 11.48
C ALA A 269 1.13 42.18 10.53
N LEU A 270 0.44 41.12 10.10
CA LEU A 270 0.95 40.15 9.14
C LEU A 270 1.26 40.79 7.77
N LEU A 271 0.43 41.74 7.34
CA LEU A 271 0.67 42.45 6.08
C LEU A 271 1.94 43.28 6.11
N LYS A 272 2.25 43.94 7.25
CA LYS A 272 3.47 44.71 7.48
C LYS A 272 4.70 43.81 7.63
N GLU A 273 4.59 42.76 8.43
CA GLU A 273 5.69 41.84 8.74
C GLU A 273 6.19 41.11 7.51
N TYR A 274 5.27 40.57 6.69
CA TYR A 274 5.61 39.74 5.54
C TYR A 274 5.59 40.48 4.21
N ASN A 275 5.39 41.81 4.21
CA ASN A 275 5.31 42.66 3.01
C ASN A 275 4.39 42.04 1.93
N ILE A 276 3.18 41.64 2.33
CA ILE A 276 2.20 41.01 1.42
C ILE A 276 1.70 42.05 0.44
N ALA A 277 2.31 42.06 -0.76
CA ALA A 277 2.04 43.07 -1.79
C ALA A 277 0.55 43.13 -2.17
N ASN A 278 0.09 44.35 -2.51
CA ASN A 278 -1.22 44.67 -3.09
C ASN A 278 -2.45 44.32 -2.26
N ARG A 279 -2.35 44.13 -0.93
CA ARG A 279 -3.50 43.83 -0.06
C ARG A 279 -3.89 44.96 0.88
N GLN A 280 -3.26 46.11 0.77
CA GLN A 280 -3.56 47.28 1.63
C GLN A 280 -4.99 47.81 1.44
N LEU A 281 -5.50 47.80 0.20
CA LEU A 281 -6.86 48.22 -0.10
C LEU A 281 -7.92 47.32 0.54
N GLU A 282 -7.63 46.03 0.67
CA GLU A 282 -8.55 45.09 1.34
C GLU A 282 -8.67 45.41 2.84
N ILE A 283 -7.57 45.76 3.52
CA ILE A 283 -7.60 46.18 4.93
C ILE A 283 -8.33 47.50 5.11
N LYS A 284 -8.09 48.50 4.22
CA LYS A 284 -8.79 49.77 4.25
C LYS A 284 -10.32 49.59 4.09
N THR A 285 -10.73 48.67 3.21
CA THR A 285 -12.15 48.33 3.04
C THR A 285 -12.76 47.81 4.35
N ILE A 286 -12.05 46.99 5.10
CA ILE A 286 -12.56 46.47 6.38
C ILE A 286 -12.58 47.56 7.46
N TYR A 287 -11.59 48.47 7.51
CA TYR A 287 -11.62 49.61 8.40
C TYR A 287 -12.79 50.55 8.07
N ALA A 288 -13.12 50.75 6.78
CA ALA A 288 -14.29 51.54 6.39
C ALA A 288 -15.58 50.94 6.97
N VAL A 289 -15.78 49.61 6.84
CA VAL A 289 -16.93 48.91 7.44
C VAL A 289 -16.89 48.97 8.97
N TYR A 290 -15.71 48.83 9.58
CA TYR A 290 -15.55 48.93 11.03
C TYR A 290 -15.96 50.30 11.55
N TYR A 291 -15.47 51.38 10.93
CA TYR A 291 -15.85 52.75 11.34
C TYR A 291 -17.35 53.03 11.11
N TRP A 292 -17.94 52.46 10.06
CA TRP A 292 -19.37 52.51 9.86
C TRP A 292 -20.12 51.85 11.05
N ASN A 293 -19.75 50.64 11.42
CA ASN A 293 -20.43 49.89 12.48
C ASN A 293 -20.31 50.52 13.87
N ILE A 294 -19.26 51.30 14.13
CA ILE A 294 -19.10 52.02 15.42
C ILE A 294 -19.64 53.45 15.39
N GLY A 295 -20.26 53.87 14.28
CA GLY A 295 -20.88 55.20 14.14
C GLY A 295 -19.92 56.33 13.77
N GLU A 296 -18.65 56.05 13.50
CA GLU A 296 -17.66 57.05 13.01
C GLU A 296 -17.81 57.27 11.50
N LEU A 297 -18.98 57.82 11.11
CA LEU A 297 -19.44 57.87 9.71
C LEU A 297 -18.48 58.66 8.81
N ASP A 298 -17.98 59.82 9.28
CA ASP A 298 -17.07 60.66 8.49
C ASP A 298 -15.74 59.96 8.16
N LYS A 299 -15.16 59.19 9.14
CA LYS A 299 -13.98 58.40 8.88
C LYS A 299 -14.23 57.29 7.86
N SER A 300 -15.41 56.67 7.95
CA SER A 300 -15.82 55.65 7.00
C SER A 300 -15.97 56.23 5.60
N ILE A 301 -16.66 57.39 5.44
CA ILE A 301 -16.84 58.08 4.16
C ILE A 301 -15.49 58.41 3.53
N ALA A 302 -14.56 58.99 4.29
CA ALA A 302 -13.24 59.36 3.79
C ALA A 302 -12.46 58.13 3.24
N LEU A 303 -12.58 56.98 3.93
CA LEU A 303 -11.95 55.72 3.44
C LEU A 303 -12.64 55.19 2.18
N TYR A 304 -13.99 55.29 2.06
CA TYR A 304 -14.65 54.91 0.82
C TYR A 304 -14.29 55.83 -0.34
N ASP A 305 -14.06 57.13 -0.11
CA ASP A 305 -13.57 58.04 -1.13
C ASP A 305 -12.19 57.65 -1.65
N GLU A 306 -11.27 57.39 -0.74
CA GLU A 306 -9.92 56.92 -1.08
C GLU A 306 -9.97 55.58 -1.86
N LEU A 307 -10.80 54.63 -1.40
CA LEU A 307 -10.95 53.34 -2.06
C LEU A 307 -11.54 53.48 -3.47
N LEU A 308 -12.58 54.31 -3.64
CA LEU A 308 -13.20 54.52 -4.94
C LEU A 308 -12.22 55.16 -5.92
N GLN A 309 -11.40 56.13 -5.48
CA GLN A 309 -10.36 56.72 -6.30
C GLN A 309 -9.32 55.69 -6.74
N CYS A 310 -8.90 54.78 -5.84
CA CYS A 310 -7.95 53.74 -6.17
C CYS A 310 -8.55 52.68 -7.13
N TYR A 311 -9.82 52.30 -6.94
CA TYR A 311 -10.46 51.25 -7.75
C TYR A 311 -10.98 51.73 -9.09
N GLU A 312 -11.12 53.05 -9.32
CA GLU A 312 -11.53 53.62 -10.60
C GLU A 312 -10.58 53.28 -11.74
N HIS A 313 -9.28 53.18 -11.42
CA HIS A 313 -8.20 52.89 -12.37
C HIS A 313 -7.83 51.39 -12.42
N LEU A 314 -8.47 50.58 -11.59
CA LEU A 314 -8.23 49.14 -11.57
C LEU A 314 -9.36 48.43 -12.34
N ASP A 315 -9.03 47.44 -13.17
CA ASP A 315 -10.02 46.63 -13.91
C ASP A 315 -10.79 45.67 -12.97
N ARG A 316 -11.42 46.26 -11.91
CA ARG A 316 -12.21 45.54 -10.89
C ARG A 316 -13.60 46.15 -10.74
N THR A 317 -14.32 46.20 -11.85
CA THR A 317 -15.65 46.84 -11.96
C THR A 317 -16.65 46.35 -10.90
N SER A 318 -16.70 45.08 -10.57
CA SER A 318 -17.57 44.54 -9.52
C SER A 318 -17.27 45.10 -8.13
N THR A 319 -16.00 45.24 -7.76
CA THR A 319 -15.58 45.80 -6.46
C THR A 319 -15.94 47.29 -6.38
N TYR A 320 -15.67 48.03 -7.45
CA TYR A 320 -16.02 49.44 -7.55
C TYR A 320 -17.52 49.67 -7.36
N ILE A 321 -18.38 48.88 -8.02
CA ILE A 321 -19.85 48.96 -7.89
C ILE A 321 -20.29 48.66 -6.45
N ASN A 322 -19.70 47.64 -5.79
CA ASN A 322 -20.02 47.33 -4.40
C ASN A 322 -19.62 48.46 -3.44
N LEU A 323 -18.48 49.11 -3.67
CA LEU A 323 -18.02 50.26 -2.89
C LEU A 323 -18.96 51.46 -3.07
N LEU A 324 -19.45 51.75 -4.30
CA LEU A 324 -20.42 52.77 -4.55
C LEU A 324 -21.72 52.52 -3.80
N ASN A 325 -22.23 51.28 -3.83
CA ASN A 325 -23.44 50.93 -3.10
C ASN A 325 -23.25 51.10 -1.58
N SER A 326 -22.12 50.63 -1.03
CA SER A 326 -21.83 50.79 0.40
C SER A 326 -21.70 52.25 0.80
N LYS A 327 -20.99 53.08 0.02
CA LYS A 327 -20.87 54.53 0.26
C LYS A 327 -22.24 55.23 0.17
N GLY A 328 -23.07 54.88 -0.82
CA GLY A 328 -24.41 55.43 -0.94
C GLY A 328 -25.27 55.19 0.30
N ASN A 329 -25.27 53.94 0.80
CA ASN A 329 -26.00 53.60 2.03
C ASN A 329 -25.45 54.33 3.26
N LEU A 330 -24.13 54.42 3.38
CA LEU A 330 -23.46 55.15 4.46
C LEU A 330 -23.81 56.65 4.45
N LEU A 331 -23.85 57.29 3.29
CA LEU A 331 -24.25 58.68 3.14
C LEU A 331 -25.71 58.90 3.51
N VAL A 332 -26.62 57.98 3.21
CA VAL A 332 -28.02 58.03 3.68
C VAL A 332 -28.07 57.97 5.19
N GLU A 333 -27.30 57.10 5.84
CA GLU A 333 -27.23 57.00 7.31
C GLU A 333 -26.64 58.27 7.93
N ALA A 334 -25.64 58.88 7.27
CA ALA A 334 -25.05 60.16 7.65
C ALA A 334 -25.96 61.36 7.35
N ARG A 335 -27.18 61.16 6.81
CA ARG A 335 -28.14 62.20 6.36
C ARG A 335 -27.59 63.12 5.26
N ARG A 336 -26.58 62.74 4.51
CA ARG A 336 -25.99 63.47 3.38
C ARG A 336 -26.71 63.08 2.06
N PHE A 337 -27.98 63.33 1.99
CA PHE A 337 -28.87 62.79 0.94
C PHE A 337 -28.54 63.27 -0.48
N GLN A 338 -28.06 64.52 -0.67
CA GLN A 338 -27.65 65.00 -1.96
C GLN A 338 -26.47 64.21 -2.54
N GLU A 339 -25.47 64.01 -1.73
CA GLU A 339 -24.29 63.22 -2.11
C GLU A 339 -24.66 61.74 -2.32
N ALA A 340 -25.51 61.17 -1.47
CA ALA A 340 -26.01 59.82 -1.66
C ALA A 340 -26.70 59.64 -3.02
N ALA A 341 -27.52 60.64 -3.46
CA ALA A 341 -28.21 60.59 -4.74
C ALA A 341 -27.21 60.55 -5.93
N GLU A 342 -26.13 61.33 -5.85
CA GLU A 342 -25.08 61.33 -6.88
C GLU A 342 -24.36 59.98 -6.95
N VAL A 343 -23.99 59.40 -5.79
CA VAL A 343 -23.32 58.10 -5.71
C VAL A 343 -24.24 57.00 -6.21
N PHE A 344 -25.53 57.00 -5.85
CA PHE A 344 -26.47 55.99 -6.35
C PHE A 344 -26.76 56.16 -7.87
N ARG A 345 -26.75 57.37 -8.39
CA ARG A 345 -26.84 57.57 -9.84
C ARG A 345 -25.66 56.92 -10.56
N LEU A 346 -24.44 57.12 -10.05
CA LEU A 346 -23.23 56.48 -10.61
C LEU A 346 -23.27 54.96 -10.48
N TYR A 347 -23.73 54.46 -9.31
CA TYR A 347 -23.95 53.02 -9.06
C TYR A 347 -24.93 52.42 -10.08
N ALA A 348 -26.09 53.10 -10.34
CA ALA A 348 -27.09 52.62 -11.28
C ALA A 348 -26.52 52.51 -12.71
N ILE A 349 -25.82 53.56 -13.18
CA ILE A 349 -25.19 53.56 -14.50
C ILE A 349 -24.18 52.40 -14.66
N LYS A 350 -23.35 52.18 -13.65
CA LYS A 350 -22.33 51.09 -13.70
C LYS A 350 -22.96 49.70 -13.54
N LYS A 351 -24.06 49.55 -12.83
CA LYS A 351 -24.76 48.28 -12.61
C LYS A 351 -25.59 47.85 -13.83
N ASP A 352 -26.19 48.77 -14.56
CA ASP A 352 -27.07 48.47 -15.71
C ASP A 352 -26.31 47.75 -16.84
N SER A 353 -25.05 48.06 -17.01
CA SER A 353 -24.17 47.32 -17.94
C SER A 353 -23.97 45.84 -17.58
N LEU A 354 -24.23 45.47 -16.33
CA LEU A 354 -24.09 44.10 -15.82
C LEU A 354 -25.42 43.31 -15.78
N SER A 355 -26.59 43.99 -15.77
CA SER A 355 -27.87 43.32 -15.51
C SER A 355 -28.41 42.51 -16.68
N THR A 356 -28.10 42.89 -17.90
CA THR A 356 -28.47 42.13 -19.12
C THR A 356 -27.87 40.74 -19.17
N ALA A 357 -26.70 40.55 -18.55
CA ALA A 357 -26.06 39.26 -18.44
C ALA A 357 -26.78 38.30 -17.47
N ASN A 358 -27.46 38.81 -16.44
CA ASN A 358 -28.11 37.99 -15.42
C ASN A 358 -29.41 37.33 -15.90
N TYR A 359 -30.18 37.95 -16.77
CA TYR A 359 -31.40 37.36 -17.35
C TYR A 359 -31.13 36.11 -18.18
N TYR A 360 -30.08 36.14 -19.01
CA TYR A 360 -29.65 34.94 -19.77
C TYR A 360 -29.09 33.84 -18.88
N ARG A 361 -28.56 34.21 -17.72
CA ARG A 361 -28.06 33.27 -16.72
C ARG A 361 -29.18 32.45 -16.07
N GLU A 362 -30.31 33.06 -15.80
CA GLU A 362 -31.46 32.40 -15.16
C GLU A 362 -32.13 31.38 -16.08
N LEU A 363 -32.24 31.68 -17.37
CA LEU A 363 -32.69 30.74 -18.40
C LEU A 363 -31.75 29.54 -18.58
N ALA A 364 -30.45 29.78 -18.49
CA ALA A 364 -29.45 28.70 -18.54
C ALA A 364 -29.54 27.78 -17.30
N ASN A 365 -29.81 28.36 -16.12
CA ASN A 365 -29.91 27.60 -14.86
C ASN A 365 -31.07 26.61 -14.84
N MET A 366 -32.23 26.94 -15.45
CA MET A 366 -33.37 26.02 -15.57
C MET A 366 -33.03 24.78 -16.42
N ARG A 367 -32.30 24.98 -17.53
CA ARG A 367 -31.80 23.87 -18.36
C ARG A 367 -30.75 23.03 -17.65
N THR A 368 -29.97 23.68 -16.80
CA THR A 368 -28.90 23.04 -16.02
C THR A 368 -29.46 22.07 -14.97
N ARG A 369 -30.52 22.45 -14.25
CA ARG A 369 -31.15 21.56 -13.24
C ARG A 369 -31.58 20.22 -13.84
N HIS A 370 -32.22 20.24 -15.01
CA HIS A 370 -32.63 18.99 -15.66
C HIS A 370 -31.46 18.12 -16.08
N ASN A 371 -30.33 18.71 -16.47
CA ASN A 371 -29.12 17.96 -16.83
C ASN A 371 -28.40 17.41 -15.60
N ILE A 372 -28.47 18.11 -14.46
CA ILE A 372 -27.89 17.69 -13.19
C ILE A 372 -28.58 16.43 -12.66
N ASP A 373 -29.93 16.40 -12.66
CA ASP A 373 -30.70 15.22 -12.25
C ASP A 373 -30.32 13.98 -13.08
N LYS A 374 -30.12 14.17 -14.40
CA LYS A 374 -29.62 13.10 -15.29
C LYS A 374 -28.21 12.64 -14.92
N LEU A 375 -27.34 13.56 -14.56
CA LEU A 375 -25.96 13.25 -14.19
C LEU A 375 -25.90 12.51 -12.86
N GLU A 376 -26.65 12.95 -11.87
CA GLU A 376 -26.72 12.31 -10.57
C GLU A 376 -27.19 10.85 -10.70
N LEU A 377 -28.22 10.64 -11.55
CA LEU A 377 -28.69 9.28 -11.87
C LEU A 377 -27.59 8.44 -12.56
N ALA A 378 -26.84 9.05 -13.50
CA ALA A 378 -25.74 8.36 -14.18
C ALA A 378 -24.57 8.06 -13.22
N ASN A 379 -24.23 8.99 -12.33
CA ASN A 379 -23.21 8.79 -11.31
C ASN A 379 -23.57 7.67 -10.33
N ARG A 380 -24.83 7.66 -9.85
CA ARG A 380 -25.33 6.57 -8.99
C ARG A 380 -25.26 5.22 -9.71
N LYS A 381 -25.58 5.17 -11.01
CA LYS A 381 -25.45 3.95 -11.81
C LYS A 381 -24.00 3.48 -11.89
N LEU A 382 -23.06 4.38 -12.15
CA LEU A 382 -21.63 4.05 -12.20
C LEU A 382 -21.07 3.56 -10.85
N GLU A 383 -21.52 4.16 -9.76
CA GLU A 383 -21.14 3.71 -8.40
C GLU A 383 -21.67 2.32 -8.11
N VAL A 384 -22.93 2.04 -8.49
CA VAL A 384 -23.53 0.71 -8.35
C VAL A 384 -22.83 -0.33 -9.21
N GLU A 385 -22.46 0.03 -10.46
CA GLU A 385 -21.69 -0.86 -11.34
C GLU A 385 -20.30 -1.16 -10.77
N ALA A 386 -19.58 -0.14 -10.30
CA ALA A 386 -18.26 -0.30 -9.68
C ALA A 386 -18.31 -1.17 -8.40
N LEU A 387 -19.34 -0.99 -7.57
CA LEU A 387 -19.57 -1.84 -6.40
C LEU A 387 -19.90 -3.28 -6.80
N ARG A 388 -20.70 -3.47 -7.87
CA ARG A 388 -21.04 -4.80 -8.38
C ARG A 388 -19.82 -5.52 -8.94
N ASP A 389 -18.95 -4.82 -9.65
CA ASP A 389 -17.73 -5.41 -10.19
C ASP A 389 -16.73 -5.76 -9.08
N ARG A 390 -16.62 -4.92 -8.05
CA ARG A 390 -15.82 -5.21 -6.84
C ARG A 390 -16.33 -6.46 -6.10
N THR A 391 -17.65 -6.59 -5.96
CA THR A 391 -18.26 -7.79 -5.35
C THR A 391 -18.08 -9.03 -6.22
N ARG A 392 -18.19 -8.91 -7.54
CA ARG A 392 -17.91 -10.03 -8.48
C ARG A 392 -16.46 -10.50 -8.37
N MET A 393 -15.50 -9.57 -8.38
CA MET A 393 -14.09 -9.90 -8.20
C MET A 393 -13.82 -10.57 -6.86
N PHE A 394 -14.45 -10.10 -5.79
CA PHE A 394 -14.36 -10.75 -4.46
C PHE A 394 -14.86 -12.21 -4.49
N TYR A 395 -16.03 -12.48 -5.08
CA TYR A 395 -16.54 -13.84 -5.20
C TYR A 395 -15.68 -14.73 -6.11
N LEU A 396 -15.11 -14.19 -7.18
CA LEU A 396 -14.18 -14.94 -8.03
C LEU A 396 -12.92 -15.33 -7.27
N TRP A 397 -12.31 -14.39 -6.53
CA TRP A 397 -11.12 -14.69 -5.72
C TRP A 397 -11.41 -15.67 -4.58
N THR A 398 -12.55 -15.54 -3.89
CA THR A 398 -12.95 -16.51 -2.86
C THR A 398 -13.19 -17.91 -3.45
N GLY A 399 -13.78 -17.99 -4.65
CA GLY A 399 -13.93 -19.26 -5.38
C GLY A 399 -12.60 -19.90 -5.75
N VAL A 400 -11.64 -19.12 -6.25
CA VAL A 400 -10.29 -19.60 -6.58
C VAL A 400 -9.56 -20.09 -5.32
N ILE A 401 -9.62 -19.35 -4.22
CA ILE A 401 -9.00 -19.76 -2.95
C ILE A 401 -9.63 -21.06 -2.42
N ALA A 402 -10.95 -21.18 -2.48
CA ALA A 402 -11.65 -22.39 -2.07
C ALA A 402 -11.26 -23.61 -2.93
N LEU A 403 -11.13 -23.41 -4.26
CA LEU A 403 -10.69 -24.46 -5.18
C LEU A 403 -9.26 -24.92 -4.88
N VAL A 404 -8.33 -23.97 -4.67
CA VAL A 404 -6.94 -24.28 -4.31
C VAL A 404 -6.88 -25.04 -2.99
N PHE A 405 -7.65 -24.60 -1.98
CA PHE A 405 -7.73 -25.29 -0.70
C PHE A 405 -8.24 -26.73 -0.86
N PHE A 406 -9.29 -26.92 -1.66
CA PHE A 406 -9.84 -28.24 -1.95
C PHE A 406 -8.85 -29.14 -2.68
N CYS A 407 -8.13 -28.62 -3.67
CA CYS A 407 -7.05 -29.36 -4.35
C CYS A 407 -5.92 -29.76 -3.39
N CYS A 408 -5.49 -28.85 -2.51
CA CYS A 408 -4.50 -29.14 -1.48
C CYS A 408 -4.97 -30.23 -0.51
N LEU A 409 -6.26 -30.18 -0.11
CA LEU A 409 -6.85 -31.18 0.77
C LEU A 409 -6.88 -32.57 0.09
N LEU A 410 -7.30 -32.62 -1.17
CA LEU A 410 -7.29 -33.86 -1.95
C LEU A 410 -5.87 -34.43 -2.08
N PHE A 411 -4.90 -33.58 -2.41
CA PHE A 411 -3.50 -33.99 -2.50
C PHE A 411 -3.00 -34.53 -1.17
N PHE A 412 -3.34 -33.88 -0.06
CA PHE A 412 -2.98 -34.33 1.28
C PHE A 412 -3.60 -35.68 1.63
N LEU A 413 -4.88 -35.88 1.31
CA LEU A 413 -5.56 -37.17 1.51
C LEU A 413 -4.94 -38.30 0.69
N VAL A 414 -4.61 -38.02 -0.59
CA VAL A 414 -3.91 -38.99 -1.45
C VAL A 414 -2.51 -39.31 -0.90
N TYR A 415 -1.80 -38.29 -0.42
CA TYR A 415 -0.50 -38.48 0.21
C TYR A 415 -0.61 -39.37 1.47
N LEU A 416 -1.56 -39.10 2.35
CA LEU A 416 -1.80 -39.93 3.55
C LEU A 416 -2.18 -41.36 3.18
N HIS A 417 -3.06 -41.55 2.20
CA HIS A 417 -3.46 -42.86 1.74
C HIS A 417 -2.28 -43.66 1.17
N ARG A 418 -1.44 -43.05 0.33
CA ARG A 418 -0.24 -43.69 -0.20
C ARG A 418 0.76 -44.07 0.91
N ARG A 419 0.96 -43.19 1.88
CA ARG A 419 1.84 -43.45 3.02
C ARG A 419 1.33 -44.65 3.83
N HIS A 420 0.04 -44.71 4.09
CA HIS A 420 -0.57 -45.80 4.86
C HIS A 420 -0.53 -47.13 4.10
N SER A 421 -0.82 -47.11 2.80
CA SER A 421 -0.74 -48.28 1.93
C SER A 421 0.69 -48.84 1.85
N MET A 422 1.70 -47.98 1.79
CA MET A 422 3.11 -48.43 1.80
C MET A 422 3.52 -49.05 3.13
N GLN A 423 3.05 -48.52 4.26
CA GLN A 423 3.30 -49.10 5.58
C GLN A 423 2.65 -50.47 5.72
N LEU A 424 1.40 -50.59 5.28
CA LEU A 424 0.65 -51.85 5.30
C LEU A 424 1.34 -52.94 4.45
N ARG A 425 1.78 -52.53 3.25
CA ARG A 425 2.49 -53.44 2.34
C ARG A 425 3.79 -53.96 2.96
N LYS A 426 4.63 -53.08 3.56
CA LYS A 426 5.87 -53.48 4.23
C LYS A 426 5.60 -54.40 5.44
N ALA A 427 4.55 -54.13 6.20
CA ALA A 427 4.16 -54.99 7.33
C ALA A 427 3.69 -56.37 6.84
N LYS A 428 2.92 -56.40 5.75
CA LYS A 428 2.47 -57.68 5.14
C LYS A 428 3.65 -58.50 4.60
N GLU A 429 4.55 -57.88 3.82
CA GLU A 429 5.74 -58.52 3.29
C GLU A 429 6.62 -59.13 4.41
N LYS A 430 6.80 -58.39 5.52
CA LYS A 430 7.54 -58.85 6.67
C LYS A 430 6.83 -60.02 7.40
N ALA A 431 5.51 -59.99 7.49
CA ALA A 431 4.74 -61.11 8.09
C ALA A 431 4.77 -62.36 7.21
N GLU A 432 4.64 -62.20 5.88
CA GLU A 432 4.72 -63.35 4.94
C GLU A 432 6.12 -63.97 4.91
N GLU A 433 7.20 -63.15 5.00
CA GLU A 433 8.56 -63.65 5.10
C GLU A 433 8.80 -64.42 6.40
N SER A 434 8.31 -63.89 7.53
CA SER A 434 8.38 -64.60 8.83
C SER A 434 7.63 -65.95 8.81
N ASP A 435 6.46 -65.97 8.19
CA ASP A 435 5.67 -67.21 8.10
C ASP A 435 6.32 -68.25 7.19
N ARG A 436 6.97 -67.83 6.08
CA ARG A 436 7.73 -68.69 5.20
C ARG A 436 8.95 -69.27 5.88
N LEU A 437 9.71 -68.45 6.65
CA LEU A 437 10.88 -68.90 7.40
C LEU A 437 10.47 -69.90 8.46
N LYS A 438 9.39 -69.66 9.19
CA LYS A 438 8.84 -70.56 10.20
C LYS A 438 8.44 -71.91 9.61
N SER A 439 7.77 -71.88 8.45
CA SER A 439 7.34 -73.11 7.76
C SER A 439 8.53 -73.95 7.25
N ALA A 440 9.53 -73.25 6.66
CA ALA A 440 10.76 -73.89 6.21
C ALA A 440 11.54 -74.48 7.38
N PHE A 441 11.61 -73.79 8.51
CA PHE A 441 12.28 -74.30 9.74
C PHE A 441 11.61 -75.57 10.23
N LEU A 442 10.24 -75.59 10.36
CA LEU A 442 9.52 -76.75 10.80
C LEU A 442 9.69 -77.96 9.84
N ALA A 443 9.70 -77.72 8.52
CA ALA A 443 9.95 -78.78 7.54
C ALA A 443 11.35 -79.40 7.66
N ASN A 444 12.37 -78.54 7.82
CA ASN A 444 13.74 -79.01 8.02
C ASN A 444 13.89 -79.78 9.33
N MET A 445 13.33 -79.27 10.43
CA MET A 445 13.37 -79.95 11.72
C MET A 445 12.72 -81.32 11.67
N ASN A 446 11.55 -81.42 11.00
CA ASN A 446 10.90 -82.73 10.82
C ASN A 446 11.83 -83.75 10.08
N HIS A 447 12.57 -83.27 9.07
CA HIS A 447 13.49 -84.14 8.33
C HIS A 447 14.67 -84.56 9.19
N GLU A 448 15.29 -83.57 9.90
CA GLU A 448 16.46 -83.83 10.77
C GLU A 448 16.14 -84.74 11.97
N ILE A 449 14.90 -84.68 12.47
CA ILE A 449 14.39 -85.61 13.54
C ILE A 449 14.12 -87.01 12.98
N ARG A 450 13.52 -87.08 11.78
CA ARG A 450 13.15 -88.41 11.21
C ARG A 450 14.33 -89.30 10.92
N THR A 451 15.43 -88.74 10.46
CA THR A 451 16.64 -89.55 10.07
C THR A 451 17.20 -90.32 11.23
N PRO A 452 17.61 -89.75 12.37
CA PRO A 452 18.11 -90.51 13.51
C PRO A 452 17.04 -91.42 14.12
N LEU A 453 15.78 -90.99 14.13
CA LEU A 453 14.65 -91.81 14.64
C LEU A 453 14.53 -93.13 13.83
N ASN A 454 14.51 -93.01 12.50
CA ASN A 454 14.45 -94.20 11.62
C ASN A 454 15.68 -95.12 11.81
N ALA A 455 16.85 -94.54 12.03
CA ALA A 455 18.04 -95.30 12.32
C ALA A 455 17.90 -96.05 13.65
N ILE A 456 17.45 -95.39 14.71
CA ILE A 456 17.17 -96.01 16.01
C ILE A 456 16.17 -97.17 15.87
N VAL A 457 15.02 -96.93 15.20
CA VAL A 457 14.01 -97.97 15.01
C VAL A 457 14.51 -99.11 14.18
N GLY A 458 15.17 -98.81 13.04
CA GLY A 458 15.71 -99.85 12.15
C GLY A 458 16.75 -100.75 12.81
N PHE A 459 17.76 -100.12 13.45
CA PHE A 459 18.78 -100.87 14.11
C PHE A 459 18.31 -101.57 15.39
N SER A 460 17.28 -101.05 16.07
CA SER A 460 16.66 -101.73 17.20
C SER A 460 15.96 -103.04 16.78
N GLN A 461 15.35 -103.05 15.59
CA GLN A 461 14.71 -104.25 15.06
C GLN A 461 15.77 -105.34 14.70
N VAL A 462 16.85 -104.91 14.05
CA VAL A 462 17.91 -105.84 13.68
C VAL A 462 18.66 -106.37 14.91
N LEU A 463 18.81 -105.55 15.95
CA LEU A 463 19.46 -105.89 17.20
C LEU A 463 18.81 -107.10 17.93
N ILE A 464 17.47 -107.26 17.75
CA ILE A 464 16.70 -108.33 18.40
C ILE A 464 17.05 -109.70 17.83
N ASP A 465 17.24 -109.81 16.53
CA ASP A 465 17.44 -111.02 15.81
C ASP A 465 18.95 -111.39 15.56
N GLU A 466 19.86 -110.48 15.94
CA GLU A 466 21.31 -110.65 15.71
C GLU A 466 21.95 -111.56 16.77
N GLU A 467 22.58 -112.59 16.35
CA GLU A 467 23.28 -113.56 17.24
C GLU A 467 24.75 -113.21 17.47
N ASP A 468 25.37 -112.48 16.55
CA ASP A 468 26.79 -112.10 16.68
C ASP A 468 26.96 -110.94 17.71
N GLN A 469 27.78 -111.21 18.71
CA GLN A 469 27.98 -110.33 19.84
C GLN A 469 28.71 -109.00 19.43
N GLU A 470 29.58 -109.06 18.42
CA GLU A 470 30.31 -107.92 17.91
C GLU A 470 29.35 -106.99 17.09
N ALA A 471 28.55 -107.58 16.22
CA ALA A 471 27.52 -106.85 15.46
C ALA A 471 26.46 -106.22 16.38
N ARG A 472 26.05 -106.92 17.45
CA ARG A 472 25.13 -106.32 18.45
C ARG A 472 25.69 -105.06 19.13
N ARG A 473 26.99 -105.08 19.47
CA ARG A 473 27.62 -103.88 20.03
C ARG A 473 27.66 -102.74 19.04
N GLN A 474 28.00 -102.97 17.79
CA GLN A 474 28.00 -101.94 16.76
C GLN A 474 26.61 -101.34 16.54
N PHE A 475 25.53 -102.14 16.53
CA PHE A 475 24.16 -101.64 16.41
C PHE A 475 23.73 -100.85 17.65
N ALA A 476 24.11 -101.28 18.84
CA ALA A 476 23.87 -100.57 20.08
C ALA A 476 24.55 -99.19 20.08
N ASP A 477 25.83 -99.14 19.60
CA ASP A 477 26.58 -97.89 19.49
C ASP A 477 25.94 -96.92 18.45
N ILE A 478 25.44 -97.47 17.34
CA ILE A 478 24.68 -96.65 16.33
C ILE A 478 23.38 -96.12 16.93
N ILE A 479 22.65 -96.98 17.67
CA ILE A 479 21.44 -96.53 18.34
C ILE A 479 21.75 -95.41 19.35
N GLN A 480 22.77 -95.64 20.18
CA GLN A 480 23.17 -94.63 21.19
C GLN A 480 23.61 -93.33 20.55
N SER A 481 24.43 -93.36 19.50
CA SER A 481 24.93 -92.20 18.77
C SER A 481 23.75 -91.41 18.14
N ASN A 482 22.76 -92.09 17.55
CA ASN A 482 21.58 -91.46 17.00
C ASN A 482 20.64 -90.87 18.08
N ASN A 483 20.54 -91.52 19.24
CA ASN A 483 19.81 -91.00 20.39
C ASN A 483 20.45 -89.71 20.93
N ASP A 484 21.81 -89.71 21.07
CA ASP A 484 22.52 -88.47 21.47
C ASP A 484 22.37 -87.34 20.46
N LEU A 485 22.35 -87.69 19.17
CA LEU A 485 22.02 -86.70 18.10
C LEU A 485 20.64 -86.18 18.24
N LEU A 486 19.64 -87.03 18.47
CA LEU A 486 18.25 -86.65 18.64
C LEU A 486 18.04 -85.76 19.87
N GLN A 487 18.68 -86.07 21.00
CA GLN A 487 18.63 -85.21 22.20
C GLN A 487 19.22 -83.81 21.94
N ARG A 488 20.33 -83.70 21.20
CA ARG A 488 20.91 -82.40 20.81
C ARG A 488 19.96 -81.64 19.95
N LEU A 489 19.37 -82.26 18.91
CA LEU A 489 18.40 -81.59 18.04
C LEU A 489 17.17 -81.06 18.80
N ILE A 490 16.66 -81.84 19.77
CA ILE A 490 15.57 -81.42 20.62
C ILE A 490 15.94 -80.21 21.49
N SER A 491 17.15 -80.24 22.06
CA SER A 491 17.71 -79.14 22.86
C SER A 491 17.83 -77.90 22.03
N ASP A 492 18.41 -77.99 20.80
CA ASP A 492 18.55 -76.84 19.89
C ASP A 492 17.20 -76.22 19.51
N VAL A 493 16.17 -77.04 19.24
CA VAL A 493 14.81 -76.57 18.96
C VAL A 493 14.19 -75.85 20.15
N LEU A 494 14.37 -76.37 21.36
CA LEU A 494 13.92 -75.75 22.59
C LEU A 494 14.60 -74.40 22.85
N ASP A 495 15.87 -74.32 22.57
CA ASP A 495 16.65 -73.07 22.75
C ASP A 495 16.26 -72.06 21.73
N ILE A 496 16.04 -72.40 20.45
CA ILE A 496 15.47 -71.52 19.44
C ILE A 496 14.08 -71.03 19.86
N SER A 497 13.22 -71.95 20.39
CA SER A 497 11.88 -71.55 20.85
C SER A 497 11.91 -70.55 22.02
N LYS A 498 12.88 -70.73 22.95
CA LYS A 498 13.09 -69.76 24.04
C LYS A 498 13.60 -68.39 23.53
N ILE A 499 14.46 -68.38 22.48
CA ILE A 499 14.88 -67.11 21.81
C ILE A 499 13.73 -66.44 21.15
N GLU A 500 12.92 -67.13 20.33
CA GLU A 500 11.75 -66.56 19.64
C GLU A 500 10.67 -66.05 20.60
N SER A 501 10.45 -66.76 21.71
CA SER A 501 9.48 -66.32 22.73
C SER A 501 10.01 -65.24 23.68
N ASN A 502 11.26 -64.83 23.48
CA ASN A 502 11.95 -63.84 24.32
C ASN A 502 11.97 -64.27 25.83
N THR A 503 12.00 -65.58 26.12
CA THR A 503 11.95 -66.11 27.47
C THR A 503 13.32 -66.47 28.02
N ILE A 504 14.39 -66.23 27.30
CA ILE A 504 15.75 -66.42 27.78
C ILE A 504 16.05 -65.38 28.86
N SER A 505 16.34 -65.88 30.06
CA SER A 505 16.87 -65.07 31.15
C SER A 505 18.42 -65.04 31.04
N LEU A 506 18.95 -63.86 30.72
CA LEU A 506 20.36 -63.61 30.73
C LEU A 506 20.83 -63.34 32.16
N HIS A 507 21.75 -64.19 32.67
CA HIS A 507 22.39 -63.91 33.94
C HIS A 507 23.75 -63.26 33.67
N TYR A 508 23.86 -62.03 34.08
CA TYR A 508 25.09 -61.27 33.99
C TYR A 508 25.95 -61.56 35.18
N ALA A 509 27.18 -62.07 34.95
CA ALA A 509 28.17 -62.28 35.96
C ALA A 509 29.52 -61.68 35.53
N GLU A 510 30.33 -61.31 36.47
CA GLU A 510 31.69 -60.84 36.17
C GLU A 510 32.58 -62.11 36.00
N TYR A 511 33.23 -62.21 34.84
CA TYR A 511 34.18 -63.31 34.53
C TYR A 511 35.55 -62.70 34.33
N ASP A 512 36.55 -63.42 34.82
CA ASP A 512 37.95 -63.16 34.50
C ASP A 512 38.26 -63.76 33.12
N LEU A 513 38.43 -62.93 32.13
CA LEU A 513 38.59 -63.31 30.75
C LEU A 513 39.80 -64.25 30.52
N PRO A 514 40.96 -63.99 31.12
CA PRO A 514 42.11 -64.93 31.12
C PRO A 514 41.77 -66.34 31.63
N VAL A 515 41.02 -66.41 32.72
CA VAL A 515 40.63 -67.74 33.30
C VAL A 515 39.64 -68.44 32.34
N LEU A 516 38.63 -67.72 31.81
CA LEU A 516 37.69 -68.28 30.84
C LEU A 516 38.40 -68.78 29.56
N MET A 517 39.37 -68.01 29.05
CA MET A 517 40.16 -68.41 27.88
C MET A 517 41.03 -69.61 28.14
N SER A 518 41.60 -69.71 29.34
CA SER A 518 42.35 -70.89 29.76
C SER A 518 41.49 -72.15 29.89
N GLU A 519 40.28 -72.05 30.42
CA GLU A 519 39.27 -73.11 30.48
C GLU A 519 38.87 -73.56 29.06
N ILE A 520 38.59 -72.66 28.16
CA ILE A 520 38.27 -72.96 26.77
C ILE A 520 39.47 -73.67 26.08
N TYR A 521 40.68 -73.14 26.30
CA TYR A 521 41.93 -73.78 25.78
C TYR A 521 42.04 -75.21 26.22
N ASN A 522 41.89 -75.50 27.50
CA ASN A 522 41.93 -76.82 28.04
C ASN A 522 40.84 -77.75 27.49
N ILE A 523 39.63 -77.30 27.33
CA ILE A 523 38.49 -78.02 26.73
C ILE A 523 38.80 -78.40 25.27
N ILE A 524 39.38 -77.50 24.50
CA ILE A 524 39.75 -77.72 23.10
C ILE A 524 40.89 -78.69 23.02
N LEU A 525 41.92 -78.57 23.89
CA LEU A 525 43.06 -79.43 23.93
C LEU A 525 42.68 -80.92 24.15
N LEU A 526 41.67 -81.17 25.00
CA LEU A 526 41.14 -82.53 25.25
C LEU A 526 40.39 -83.14 24.05
N ARG A 527 40.00 -82.34 23.09
CA ARG A 527 39.22 -82.75 21.90
C ARG A 527 40.04 -82.74 20.61
N MET A 528 41.29 -82.35 20.67
CA MET A 528 42.18 -82.27 19.51
C MET A 528 42.76 -83.68 19.13
N ASN A 529 42.85 -83.86 17.82
CA ASN A 529 43.52 -85.06 17.27
C ASN A 529 45.04 -84.94 17.40
N GLU A 530 45.74 -86.06 17.51
CA GLU A 530 47.24 -86.14 17.55
C GLU A 530 47.82 -85.42 16.32
N GLY A 531 48.73 -84.47 16.58
CA GLY A 531 49.46 -83.74 15.52
C GLY A 531 48.99 -82.31 15.23
N VAL A 532 48.02 -81.81 15.97
CA VAL A 532 47.57 -80.40 15.87
C VAL A 532 48.10 -79.65 17.09
N GLU A 533 48.75 -78.50 16.88
CA GLU A 533 49.24 -77.64 17.93
C GLU A 533 48.29 -76.49 18.14
N LEU A 534 47.77 -76.34 19.36
CA LEU A 534 46.88 -75.19 19.73
C LEU A 534 47.75 -74.11 20.37
N GLN A 535 47.82 -72.95 19.73
CA GLN A 535 48.56 -71.83 20.28
C GLN A 535 47.54 -70.77 20.76
N LEU A 536 47.58 -70.40 22.02
CA LEU A 536 46.86 -69.25 22.54
C LEU A 536 47.72 -68.03 22.27
N ALA A 537 47.34 -67.23 21.24
CA ALA A 537 48.03 -66.00 20.97
C ALA A 537 47.57 -64.93 21.99
N ASP A 538 48.47 -64.59 22.88
CA ASP A 538 48.25 -63.52 23.84
C ASP A 538 48.38 -62.16 23.11
N CYS A 539 47.31 -61.69 22.53
CA CYS A 539 47.26 -60.40 21.87
C CYS A 539 47.04 -59.23 22.85
N LEU A 540 47.02 -59.48 24.16
CA LEU A 540 46.69 -58.54 25.19
C LEU A 540 47.93 -58.11 26.01
N THR A 541 48.84 -57.40 25.37
CA THR A 541 50.02 -56.80 26.07
C THR A 541 49.70 -55.46 26.74
N ASN A 542 48.42 -55.02 26.76
CA ASN A 542 47.94 -53.87 27.55
C ASN A 542 46.79 -54.29 28.47
N PRO A 543 46.78 -53.87 29.74
CA PRO A 543 45.69 -54.18 30.66
C PRO A 543 44.42 -53.52 30.11
N LEU A 544 43.58 -54.26 29.42
CA LEU A 544 42.24 -53.88 29.14
C LEU A 544 41.50 -53.72 30.47
N GLN A 545 41.13 -52.48 30.83
CA GLN A 545 40.10 -52.22 31.84
C GLN A 545 38.97 -53.20 31.55
N ALA A 546 38.45 -53.82 32.58
CA ALA A 546 37.41 -54.84 32.55
C ALA A 546 36.33 -54.45 31.56
N ILE A 547 36.28 -55.13 30.41
CA ILE A 547 35.18 -55.01 29.47
C ILE A 547 34.02 -55.73 30.13
N LYS A 548 33.11 -54.97 30.73
CA LYS A 548 31.78 -55.50 31.11
C LYS A 548 31.02 -55.81 29.80
N GLY A 549 31.29 -57.00 29.28
CA GLY A 549 30.54 -57.52 28.15
C GLY A 549 29.19 -58.03 28.62
N LYS A 550 28.15 -57.62 28.00
CA LYS A 550 26.88 -58.33 28.02
C LYS A 550 27.02 -59.54 27.14
N VAL A 551 27.06 -60.70 27.72
CA VAL A 551 26.86 -61.98 27.00
C VAL A 551 25.41 -62.39 27.21
#